data_ef112c6e4b1119526c7252188679b9ad
#
_entry.id   ef112c6e4b1119526c7252188679b9ad
#
_cell.length_a   1.000
_cell.length_b   1.000
_cell.length_c   1.000
_cell.angle_alpha   90.00
_cell.angle_beta   90.00
_cell.angle_gamma   90.00
#
_symmetry.space_group_name_H-M   'P 1'
#
loop_
_entity.id
_entity.type
_entity.pdbx_description
1 polymer ?
#
loop_
_entity_poly.entity_id
_entity_poly.type
_entity_poly.pdbx_seq_one_letter_code
_entity_poly.pdbx_strand_id
1 'polypeptide(L)'
;MRPSRIAIALTVVAAALVPGLACVPRTPNPRFPAPEDEAALSLGELARNPVAHARPILVLGGYMDPGFAAGSLERSLRRVVGPGTPIVTVSFGDCTSMSQCRNRVLAATEAIRHADPECSFDVVANSMGGLIARYCAMSPDAVTGCGLPAPDRSGMLRIHHLYTICTPHRGARMAEGALGSPMTRDMRPDSPFLGCLDNAIAGSDYGLTCFAREGDIIVGADRCAPPGKEPIRFDTPPLELAHVDAHRDPRILLAIVRSLRRNASLPLGE
;
A
#
# COMPACT_ATOMS: atom_id res chain seq x y z
N MET A 1 34.09 12.53 8.61
CA MET A 1 32.93 11.60 8.61
C MET A 1 31.89 12.16 7.68
N ARG A 2 31.53 11.47 6.58
CA ARG A 2 30.45 11.90 5.69
C ARG A 2 29.12 11.50 6.32
N PRO A 3 28.11 12.39 6.39
CA PRO A 3 26.79 12.01 6.89
C PRO A 3 26.23 10.87 6.08
N SER A 4 25.59 9.90 6.74
CA SER A 4 25.02 8.74 6.06
C SER A 4 23.91 9.19 5.09
N ARG A 5 23.79 8.53 3.95
CA ARG A 5 22.75 8.82 2.94
C ARG A 5 21.32 8.79 3.53
N ILE A 6 21.12 8.05 4.61
CA ILE A 6 19.88 7.96 5.37
C ILE A 6 19.56 9.28 6.08
N ALA A 7 20.56 9.93 6.68
CA ALA A 7 20.37 11.22 7.35
C ALA A 7 20.02 12.34 6.35
N ILE A 8 20.59 12.30 5.13
CA ILE A 8 20.30 13.27 4.07
C ILE A 8 18.87 13.06 3.54
N ALA A 9 18.41 11.82 3.37
CA ALA A 9 17.06 11.54 2.90
C ALA A 9 15.99 12.00 3.91
N LEU A 10 16.19 11.78 5.20
CA LEU A 10 15.31 12.27 6.27
C LEU A 10 15.31 13.82 6.37
N THR A 11 16.46 14.44 6.19
CA THR A 11 16.59 15.91 6.23
C THR A 11 15.92 16.59 5.04
N VAL A 12 16.00 15.98 3.84
CA VAL A 12 15.34 16.51 2.63
C VAL A 12 13.81 16.37 2.72
N VAL A 13 13.30 15.28 3.30
CA VAL A 13 11.87 15.11 3.55
C VAL A 13 11.37 16.10 4.60
N ALA A 14 12.14 16.33 5.68
CA ALA A 14 11.78 17.29 6.71
C ALA A 14 11.84 18.75 6.22
N ALA A 15 12.83 19.12 5.40
CA ALA A 15 12.97 20.48 4.86
C ALA A 15 11.89 20.83 3.82
N ALA A 16 11.38 19.86 3.06
CA ALA A 16 10.28 20.06 2.11
C ALA A 16 8.90 20.18 2.79
N LEU A 17 8.77 19.78 4.05
CA LEU A 17 7.51 19.74 4.79
C LEU A 17 7.14 21.07 5.49
N VAL A 18 8.08 21.98 5.70
CA VAL A 18 7.86 23.15 6.55
C VAL A 18 7.03 24.29 5.90
N PRO A 19 7.10 24.61 4.60
CA PRO A 19 6.28 25.71 4.05
C PRO A 19 4.83 25.37 3.70
N GLY A 20 4.47 24.09 3.62
CA GLY A 20 3.16 23.66 3.08
C GLY A 20 2.10 23.30 4.14
N LEU A 21 2.45 23.26 5.43
CA LEU A 21 1.52 22.83 6.48
C LEU A 21 0.35 23.82 6.74
N ALA A 22 0.43 25.03 6.25
CA ALA A 22 -0.49 26.10 6.67
C ALA A 22 -1.79 26.19 5.83
N CYS A 23 -1.91 25.53 4.68
CA CYS A 23 -3.01 25.81 3.72
C CYS A 23 -3.63 24.59 3.02
N VAL A 24 -3.56 23.38 3.57
CA VAL A 24 -4.33 22.27 3.00
C VAL A 24 -5.75 22.33 3.59
N PRO A 25 -6.80 22.49 2.75
CA PRO A 25 -8.17 22.44 3.24
C PRO A 25 -8.43 21.10 3.91
N ARG A 26 -8.78 21.11 5.19
CA ARG A 26 -9.22 19.91 5.90
C ARG A 26 -10.67 19.66 5.52
N THR A 27 -10.91 18.62 4.74
CA THR A 27 -12.27 18.16 4.49
C THR A 27 -12.71 17.33 5.70
N PRO A 28 -13.83 17.67 6.38
CA PRO A 28 -14.32 16.86 7.47
C PRO A 28 -14.52 15.41 7.01
N ASN A 29 -14.10 14.45 7.81
CA ASN A 29 -14.37 13.04 7.52
C ASN A 29 -15.73 12.65 8.15
N PRO A 30 -16.81 12.51 7.36
CA PRO A 30 -18.14 12.29 7.91
C PRO A 30 -18.40 10.83 8.34
N ARG A 31 -17.45 9.90 8.19
CA ARG A 31 -17.78 8.46 8.23
C ARG A 31 -16.89 7.62 9.15
N PHE A 32 -16.20 8.22 10.13
CA PHE A 32 -15.39 7.38 11.00
C PHE A 32 -16.11 7.06 12.31
N PRO A 33 -16.55 5.79 12.48
CA PRO A 33 -17.38 5.41 13.62
C PRO A 33 -16.60 5.15 14.92
N ALA A 34 -15.26 5.06 14.89
CA ALA A 34 -14.49 4.75 16.08
C ALA A 34 -13.36 5.77 16.31
N PRO A 35 -13.22 6.35 17.52
CA PRO A 35 -12.04 7.08 17.95
C PRO A 35 -10.77 6.21 17.86
N GLU A 36 -9.62 6.86 17.78
CA GLU A 36 -8.33 6.17 17.61
C GLU A 36 -8.00 5.26 18.80
N ASP A 37 -8.26 5.72 20.01
CA ASP A 37 -8.09 4.97 21.26
C ASP A 37 -8.98 3.72 21.33
N GLU A 38 -10.24 3.82 20.93
CA GLU A 38 -11.16 2.69 20.82
C GLU A 38 -10.69 1.66 19.79
N ALA A 39 -10.18 2.12 18.66
CA ALA A 39 -9.60 1.25 17.65
C ALA A 39 -8.34 0.54 18.16
N ALA A 40 -7.48 1.24 18.90
CA ALA A 40 -6.30 0.64 19.52
C ALA A 40 -6.66 -0.41 20.58
N LEU A 41 -7.67 -0.15 21.43
CA LEU A 41 -8.19 -1.13 22.40
C LEU A 41 -8.74 -2.36 21.67
N SER A 42 -9.56 -2.17 20.63
CA SER A 42 -10.11 -3.27 19.84
C SER A 42 -9.00 -4.13 19.19
N LEU A 43 -7.95 -3.52 18.66
CA LEU A 43 -6.79 -4.26 18.14
C LEU A 43 -6.08 -5.05 19.23
N GLY A 44 -5.97 -4.48 20.45
CA GLY A 44 -5.41 -5.16 21.61
C GLY A 44 -6.24 -6.41 22.01
N GLU A 45 -7.56 -6.33 21.93
CA GLU A 45 -8.46 -7.47 22.18
C GLU A 45 -8.31 -8.55 21.10
N LEU A 46 -8.25 -8.15 19.83
CA LEU A 46 -8.04 -9.07 18.72
C LEU A 46 -6.69 -9.78 18.80
N ALA A 47 -5.67 -9.10 19.33
CA ALA A 47 -4.34 -9.68 19.53
C ALA A 47 -4.27 -10.73 20.67
N ARG A 48 -5.20 -10.70 21.63
CA ARG A 48 -5.31 -11.76 22.67
C ARG A 48 -5.83 -13.08 22.11
N ASN A 49 -6.60 -13.01 21.00
CA ASN A 49 -7.18 -14.17 20.33
C ASN A 49 -6.85 -14.12 18.83
N PRO A 50 -5.58 -14.38 18.45
CA PRO A 50 -5.18 -14.37 17.06
C PRO A 50 -5.87 -15.51 16.30
N VAL A 51 -6.34 -15.24 15.08
CA VAL A 51 -7.03 -16.21 14.23
C VAL A 51 -6.20 -16.45 12.98
N ALA A 52 -5.92 -17.73 12.68
CA ALA A 52 -5.22 -18.08 11.47
C ALA A 52 -6.02 -17.60 10.23
N HIS A 53 -5.30 -17.05 9.27
CA HIS A 53 -5.89 -16.60 8.02
C HIS A 53 -5.60 -17.63 6.91
N ALA A 54 -6.60 -17.96 6.12
CA ALA A 54 -6.50 -19.06 5.15
C ALA A 54 -5.54 -18.75 3.99
N ARG A 55 -5.40 -17.46 3.64
CA ARG A 55 -4.53 -17.04 2.54
C ARG A 55 -3.23 -16.43 3.05
N PRO A 56 -2.12 -16.53 2.31
CA PRO A 56 -0.92 -15.79 2.62
C PRO A 56 -1.17 -14.28 2.52
N ILE A 57 -0.56 -13.53 3.43
CA ILE A 57 -0.62 -12.07 3.45
C ILE A 57 0.68 -11.53 2.86
N LEU A 58 0.56 -10.62 1.89
CA LEU A 58 1.68 -9.89 1.32
C LEU A 58 1.66 -8.45 1.84
N VAL A 59 2.75 -8.01 2.46
CA VAL A 59 2.93 -6.65 2.98
C VAL A 59 3.92 -5.90 2.10
N LEU A 60 3.51 -4.75 1.55
CA LEU A 60 4.32 -3.95 0.65
C LEU A 60 4.60 -2.56 1.24
N GLY A 61 5.87 -2.17 1.24
CA GLY A 61 6.34 -0.85 1.65
C GLY A 61 6.07 0.24 0.61
N GLY A 62 6.48 1.47 0.94
CA GLY A 62 6.36 2.64 0.06
C GLY A 62 7.62 2.95 -0.75
N TYR A 63 7.59 4.11 -1.42
CA TYR A 63 8.74 4.67 -2.12
C TYR A 63 9.88 4.96 -1.14
N MET A 64 11.07 4.49 -1.46
CA MET A 64 12.28 4.63 -0.62
C MET A 64 12.12 4.06 0.82
N ASP A 65 11.11 3.22 1.08
CA ASP A 65 10.99 2.55 2.38
C ASP A 65 12.05 1.45 2.51
N PRO A 66 13.03 1.60 3.41
CA PRO A 66 14.05 0.57 3.65
C PRO A 66 13.51 -0.60 4.51
N GLY A 67 12.21 -0.65 4.78
CA GLY A 67 11.54 -1.67 5.58
C GLY A 67 10.89 -1.15 6.87
N PHE A 68 10.87 0.17 7.12
CA PHE A 68 10.27 0.71 8.33
C PHE A 68 8.74 0.60 8.31
N ALA A 69 8.10 1.07 7.26
CA ALA A 69 6.65 1.00 7.15
C ALA A 69 6.18 -0.44 6.93
N ALA A 70 6.81 -1.17 6.01
CA ALA A 70 6.48 -2.56 5.74
C ALA A 70 6.66 -3.45 6.99
N GLY A 71 7.77 -3.33 7.70
CA GLY A 71 8.03 -4.08 8.93
C GLY A 71 7.11 -3.67 10.11
N SER A 72 6.65 -2.42 10.15
CA SER A 72 5.66 -1.98 11.14
C SER A 72 4.30 -2.62 10.87
N LEU A 73 3.84 -2.63 9.63
CA LEU A 73 2.62 -3.30 9.20
C LEU A 73 2.68 -4.81 9.49
N GLU A 74 3.78 -5.45 9.11
CA GLU A 74 3.99 -6.88 9.39
C GLU A 74 3.86 -7.18 10.88
N ARG A 75 4.56 -6.44 11.75
CA ARG A 75 4.47 -6.64 13.21
C ARG A 75 3.05 -6.47 13.73
N SER A 76 2.32 -5.48 13.22
CA SER A 76 0.92 -5.24 13.62
C SER A 76 0.01 -6.40 13.19
N LEU A 77 0.17 -6.90 11.98
CA LEU A 77 -0.60 -8.03 11.46
C LEU A 77 -0.26 -9.34 12.20
N ARG A 78 1.02 -9.63 12.45
CA ARG A 78 1.44 -10.83 13.19
C ARG A 78 0.86 -10.95 14.60
N ARG A 79 0.50 -9.83 15.24
CA ARG A 79 -0.15 -9.85 16.56
C ARG A 79 -1.58 -10.36 16.51
N VAL A 80 -2.27 -10.20 15.38
CA VAL A 80 -3.72 -10.44 15.26
C VAL A 80 -4.07 -11.62 14.36
N VAL A 81 -3.14 -12.05 13.50
CA VAL A 81 -3.27 -13.27 12.72
C VAL A 81 -2.55 -14.43 13.42
N GLY A 82 -3.11 -15.63 13.33
CA GLY A 82 -2.54 -16.81 13.95
C GLY A 82 -1.16 -17.18 13.38
N PRO A 83 -0.32 -17.90 14.14
CA PRO A 83 1.07 -18.21 13.77
C PRO A 83 1.19 -19.06 12.50
N GLY A 84 0.14 -19.77 12.08
CA GLY A 84 0.12 -20.55 10.82
C GLY A 84 -0.10 -19.73 9.55
N THR A 85 -0.34 -18.41 9.65
CA THR A 85 -0.56 -17.56 8.48
C THR A 85 0.78 -17.13 7.87
N PRO A 86 1.10 -17.49 6.62
CA PRO A 86 2.30 -16.99 5.95
C PRO A 86 2.19 -15.48 5.71
N ILE A 87 3.20 -14.72 6.13
CA ILE A 87 3.31 -13.29 5.82
C ILE A 87 4.63 -13.06 5.08
N VAL A 88 4.52 -12.55 3.86
CA VAL A 88 5.66 -12.11 3.03
C VAL A 88 5.73 -10.60 3.07
N THR A 89 6.90 -10.05 3.40
CA THR A 89 7.09 -8.59 3.50
C THR A 89 8.14 -8.14 2.51
N VAL A 90 7.81 -7.13 1.71
CA VAL A 90 8.70 -6.58 0.67
C VAL A 90 8.82 -5.06 0.82
N SER A 91 10.05 -4.56 0.82
CA SER A 91 10.38 -3.14 0.84
C SER A 91 11.13 -2.72 -0.44
N PHE A 92 11.16 -1.42 -0.73
CA PHE A 92 11.63 -0.88 -2.01
C PHE A 92 12.71 0.21 -1.87
N GLY A 93 13.39 0.26 -0.73
CA GLY A 93 14.34 1.34 -0.41
C GLY A 93 15.50 1.51 -1.38
N ASP A 94 15.89 0.46 -2.08
CA ASP A 94 16.98 0.42 -3.05
C ASP A 94 16.52 0.23 -4.51
N CYS A 95 15.21 0.13 -4.75
CA CYS A 95 14.66 0.03 -6.10
C CYS A 95 14.77 1.37 -6.83
N THR A 96 15.05 1.31 -8.13
CA THR A 96 15.21 2.47 -9.01
C THR A 96 14.14 2.56 -10.09
N SER A 97 13.30 1.54 -10.26
CA SER A 97 12.18 1.50 -11.21
C SER A 97 11.00 0.68 -10.70
N MET A 98 9.80 0.93 -11.24
CA MET A 98 8.59 0.15 -10.93
C MET A 98 8.75 -1.32 -11.35
N SER A 99 9.42 -1.59 -12.47
CA SER A 99 9.74 -2.96 -12.91
C SER A 99 10.61 -3.70 -11.90
N GLN A 100 11.63 -3.05 -11.35
CA GLN A 100 12.48 -3.65 -10.33
C GLN A 100 11.69 -3.98 -9.06
N CYS A 101 10.78 -3.09 -8.64
CA CYS A 101 9.87 -3.36 -7.51
C CYS A 101 8.96 -4.56 -7.80
N ARG A 102 8.35 -4.62 -9.00
CA ARG A 102 7.52 -5.74 -9.43
C ARG A 102 8.30 -7.06 -9.39
N ASN A 103 9.49 -7.10 -9.98
CA ASN A 103 10.34 -8.30 -10.01
C ASN A 103 10.71 -8.78 -8.60
N ARG A 104 10.93 -7.84 -7.66
CA ARG A 104 11.20 -8.17 -6.25
C ARG A 104 10.00 -8.82 -5.57
N VAL A 105 8.78 -8.31 -5.80
CA VAL A 105 7.55 -8.92 -5.27
C VAL A 105 7.35 -10.31 -5.83
N LEU A 106 7.49 -10.49 -7.15
CA LEU A 106 7.32 -11.79 -7.80
C LEU A 106 8.37 -12.80 -7.33
N ALA A 107 9.62 -12.37 -7.08
CA ALA A 107 10.66 -13.22 -6.49
C ALA A 107 10.32 -13.62 -5.04
N ALA A 108 9.90 -12.67 -4.22
CA ALA A 108 9.59 -12.93 -2.82
C ALA A 108 8.39 -13.87 -2.63
N THR A 109 7.47 -13.91 -3.58
CA THR A 109 6.28 -14.77 -3.54
C THR A 109 6.43 -16.07 -4.33
N GLU A 110 7.58 -16.28 -4.98
CA GLU A 110 7.81 -17.39 -5.93
C GLU A 110 7.57 -18.77 -5.32
N ALA A 111 8.12 -19.02 -4.13
CA ALA A 111 7.99 -20.32 -3.47
C ALA A 111 6.52 -20.68 -3.16
N ILE A 112 5.72 -19.71 -2.72
CA ILE A 112 4.30 -19.93 -2.44
C ILE A 112 3.55 -20.18 -3.74
N ARG A 113 3.77 -19.39 -4.78
CA ARG A 113 3.13 -19.53 -6.08
C ARG A 113 3.52 -20.83 -6.83
N HIS A 114 4.72 -21.35 -6.58
CA HIS A 114 5.14 -22.65 -7.13
C HIS A 114 4.49 -23.80 -6.38
N ALA A 115 4.35 -23.70 -5.06
CA ALA A 115 3.70 -24.73 -4.24
C ALA A 115 2.19 -24.81 -4.53
N ASP A 116 1.54 -23.68 -4.80
CA ASP A 116 0.14 -23.59 -5.17
C ASP A 116 -0.06 -22.50 -6.24
N PRO A 117 -0.14 -22.86 -7.52
CA PRO A 117 -0.36 -21.92 -8.63
C PRO A 117 -1.69 -21.16 -8.56
N GLU A 118 -2.70 -21.73 -7.89
CA GLU A 118 -4.01 -21.10 -7.71
C GLU A 118 -4.07 -20.21 -6.47
N CYS A 119 -3.01 -20.19 -5.66
CA CYS A 119 -2.92 -19.39 -4.46
C CYS A 119 -3.11 -17.90 -4.77
N SER A 120 -4.05 -17.27 -4.06
CA SER A 120 -4.27 -15.84 -4.07
C SER A 120 -3.84 -15.20 -2.75
N PHE A 121 -3.33 -13.98 -2.81
CA PHE A 121 -2.82 -13.24 -1.67
C PHE A 121 -3.84 -12.19 -1.21
N ASP A 122 -3.96 -11.99 0.11
CA ASP A 122 -4.46 -10.74 0.65
C ASP A 122 -3.28 -9.77 0.79
N VAL A 123 -3.38 -8.61 0.16
CA VAL A 123 -2.25 -7.66 0.06
C VAL A 123 -2.53 -6.42 0.89
N VAL A 124 -1.61 -6.08 1.79
CA VAL A 124 -1.63 -4.82 2.56
C VAL A 124 -0.47 -3.95 2.11
N ALA A 125 -0.77 -2.84 1.46
CA ALA A 125 0.22 -2.03 0.77
C ALA A 125 0.21 -0.58 1.23
N ASN A 126 1.37 -0.05 1.59
CA ASN A 126 1.56 1.34 1.97
C ASN A 126 2.04 2.17 0.77
N SER A 127 1.44 3.34 0.54
CA SER A 127 1.91 4.33 -0.44
C SER A 127 2.14 3.71 -1.84
N MET A 128 3.30 3.91 -2.45
CA MET A 128 3.68 3.33 -3.75
C MET A 128 3.44 1.81 -3.83
N GLY A 129 3.52 1.09 -2.70
CA GLY A 129 3.32 -0.36 -2.67
C GLY A 129 1.99 -0.81 -3.26
N GLY A 130 0.93 0.00 -3.14
CA GLY A 130 -0.37 -0.29 -3.75
C GLY A 130 -0.35 -0.22 -5.28
N LEU A 131 0.45 0.67 -5.86
CA LEU A 131 0.68 0.70 -7.32
C LEU A 131 1.46 -0.54 -7.77
N ILE A 132 2.48 -0.93 -7.00
CA ILE A 132 3.27 -2.13 -7.28
C ILE A 132 2.41 -3.40 -7.19
N ALA A 133 1.51 -3.50 -6.21
CA ALA A 133 0.55 -4.60 -6.12
C ALA A 133 -0.31 -4.71 -7.40
N ARG A 134 -0.90 -3.60 -7.83
CA ARG A 134 -1.68 -3.54 -9.08
C ARG A 134 -0.84 -3.93 -10.29
N TYR A 135 0.40 -3.46 -10.37
CA TYR A 135 1.32 -3.81 -11.44
C TYR A 135 1.69 -5.29 -11.45
N CYS A 136 1.86 -5.90 -10.27
CA CYS A 136 2.09 -7.35 -10.14
C CYS A 136 0.86 -8.19 -10.56
N ALA A 137 -0.34 -7.65 -10.41
CA ALA A 137 -1.58 -8.33 -10.82
C ALA A 137 -1.82 -8.31 -12.35
N MET A 138 -1.09 -7.48 -13.11
CA MET A 138 -1.17 -7.46 -14.56
C MET A 138 -0.44 -8.66 -15.17
N SER A 139 -1.08 -9.29 -16.18
CA SER A 139 -0.38 -10.29 -17.00
C SER A 139 0.78 -9.67 -17.80
N PRO A 140 1.79 -10.44 -18.19
CA PRO A 140 2.87 -9.94 -19.04
C PRO A 140 2.37 -9.30 -20.33
N ASP A 141 1.34 -9.87 -20.95
CA ASP A 141 0.73 -9.34 -22.18
C ASP A 141 0.01 -8.01 -21.94
N ALA A 142 -0.68 -7.86 -20.82
CA ALA A 142 -1.30 -6.59 -20.44
C ALA A 142 -0.24 -5.50 -20.18
N VAL A 143 0.90 -5.86 -19.60
CA VAL A 143 2.02 -4.93 -19.38
C VAL A 143 2.58 -4.43 -20.71
N THR A 144 2.90 -5.33 -21.63
CA THR A 144 3.45 -4.96 -22.96
C THR A 144 2.41 -4.28 -23.84
N GLY A 145 1.16 -4.70 -23.77
CA GLY A 145 0.04 -4.10 -24.49
C GLY A 145 -0.23 -2.64 -24.11
N CYS A 146 0.14 -2.22 -22.90
CA CYS A 146 0.11 -0.83 -22.46
C CYS A 146 1.34 0.01 -22.89
N GLY A 147 2.33 -0.59 -23.57
CA GLY A 147 3.58 0.08 -23.93
C GLY A 147 4.57 0.23 -22.76
N LEU A 148 4.34 -0.46 -21.64
CA LEU A 148 5.32 -0.56 -20.58
C LEU A 148 6.44 -1.54 -20.99
N PRO A 149 7.67 -1.37 -20.47
CA PRO A 149 8.74 -2.32 -20.73
C PRO A 149 8.34 -3.74 -20.40
N ALA A 150 8.70 -4.69 -21.26
CA ALA A 150 8.48 -6.10 -20.98
C ALA A 150 9.05 -6.47 -19.59
N PRO A 151 8.31 -7.20 -18.77
CA PRO A 151 8.78 -7.54 -17.44
C PRO A 151 9.90 -8.59 -17.52
N ASP A 152 10.99 -8.37 -16.78
CA ASP A 152 12.12 -9.31 -16.70
C ASP A 152 11.72 -10.66 -16.09
N ARG A 153 10.68 -10.68 -15.25
CA ARG A 153 10.09 -11.90 -14.69
C ARG A 153 8.70 -12.13 -15.29
N SER A 154 8.53 -13.34 -15.81
CA SER A 154 7.22 -13.84 -16.24
C SER A 154 6.31 -14.10 -15.02
N GLY A 155 4.99 -14.07 -15.28
CA GLY A 155 3.97 -14.35 -14.29
C GLY A 155 3.33 -13.11 -13.72
N MET A 156 2.28 -13.36 -12.97
CA MET A 156 1.47 -12.35 -12.28
C MET A 156 1.17 -12.80 -10.85
N LEU A 157 0.78 -11.84 -10.01
CA LEU A 157 0.33 -12.11 -8.66
C LEU A 157 -1.20 -12.22 -8.67
N ARG A 158 -1.73 -13.34 -8.19
CA ARG A 158 -3.16 -13.47 -7.94
C ARG A 158 -3.48 -12.79 -6.61
N ILE A 159 -4.30 -11.77 -6.65
CA ILE A 159 -4.74 -11.03 -5.48
C ILE A 159 -6.18 -11.41 -5.19
N HIS A 160 -6.50 -11.74 -3.94
CA HIS A 160 -7.88 -11.88 -3.49
C HIS A 160 -8.46 -10.54 -3.05
N HIS A 161 -7.71 -9.82 -2.18
CA HIS A 161 -8.08 -8.48 -1.76
C HIS A 161 -6.85 -7.60 -1.58
N LEU A 162 -6.92 -6.38 -2.11
CA LEU A 162 -5.88 -5.36 -1.99
C LEU A 162 -6.35 -4.25 -1.06
N TYR A 163 -5.66 -4.08 0.06
CA TYR A 163 -5.81 -2.97 0.99
C TYR A 163 -4.69 -1.97 0.76
N THR A 164 -5.03 -0.74 0.40
CA THR A 164 -4.04 0.31 0.13
C THR A 164 -4.14 1.45 1.14
N ILE A 165 -3.00 1.88 1.65
CA ILE A 165 -2.88 2.95 2.65
C ILE A 165 -2.17 4.13 1.99
N CYS A 166 -2.86 5.24 1.81
CA CYS A 166 -2.33 6.47 1.19
C CYS A 166 -1.61 6.22 -0.13
N THR A 167 -2.12 5.30 -0.96
CA THR A 167 -1.54 4.96 -2.26
C THR A 167 -1.91 6.01 -3.31
N PRO A 168 -0.94 6.51 -4.10
CA PRO A 168 -1.18 7.53 -5.12
C PRO A 168 -1.84 6.96 -6.38
N HIS A 169 -3.06 6.44 -6.27
CA HIS A 169 -3.79 5.83 -7.38
C HIS A 169 -4.05 6.80 -8.54
N ARG A 170 -4.25 8.10 -8.22
CA ARG A 170 -4.41 9.19 -9.21
C ARG A 170 -3.18 10.10 -9.22
N GLY A 171 -2.02 9.57 -8.86
CA GLY A 171 -0.75 10.28 -8.79
C GLY A 171 -0.52 11.01 -7.47
N ALA A 172 0.74 11.25 -7.14
CA ALA A 172 1.15 11.96 -5.93
C ALA A 172 1.31 13.46 -6.21
N ARG A 173 0.79 14.32 -5.32
CA ARG A 173 0.95 15.79 -5.42
C ARG A 173 2.43 16.18 -5.44
N MET A 174 3.25 15.60 -4.59
CA MET A 174 4.68 15.89 -4.56
C MET A 174 5.43 15.44 -5.82
N ALA A 175 4.88 14.53 -6.61
CA ALA A 175 5.49 14.11 -7.88
C ALA A 175 5.30 15.14 -9.00
N GLU A 176 4.36 16.07 -8.91
CA GLU A 176 4.06 17.07 -9.95
C GLU A 176 5.23 18.02 -10.19
N GLY A 177 5.89 18.49 -9.14
CA GLY A 177 6.99 19.46 -9.21
C GLY A 177 8.38 18.85 -9.19
N ALA A 178 8.51 17.54 -9.04
CA ALA A 178 9.81 16.91 -8.82
C ALA A 178 10.56 16.68 -10.13
N LEU A 179 11.77 17.24 -10.26
CA LEU A 179 12.80 16.73 -11.15
C LEU A 179 13.28 15.39 -10.54
N GLY A 180 12.52 14.29 -10.79
CA GLY A 180 12.65 13.10 -10.01
C GLY A 180 13.14 11.88 -10.76
N SER A 181 13.34 10.83 -9.98
CA SER A 181 13.65 9.48 -10.46
C SER A 181 12.59 8.97 -11.45
N PRO A 182 12.88 7.92 -12.23
CA PRO A 182 11.86 7.27 -13.06
C PRO A 182 10.59 6.93 -12.27
N MET A 183 10.71 6.38 -11.08
CA MET A 183 9.56 6.05 -10.21
C MET A 183 8.73 7.28 -9.82
N THR A 184 9.37 8.42 -9.56
CA THR A 184 8.63 9.67 -9.27
C THR A 184 7.84 10.13 -10.49
N ARG A 185 8.39 9.99 -11.69
CA ARG A 185 7.68 10.31 -12.94
C ARG A 185 6.48 9.40 -13.17
N ASP A 186 6.63 8.10 -12.87
CA ASP A 186 5.55 7.12 -12.97
C ASP A 186 4.41 7.39 -11.96
N MET A 187 4.72 8.05 -10.83
CA MET A 187 3.72 8.48 -9.84
C MET A 187 3.13 9.87 -10.09
N ARG A 188 3.45 10.55 -11.21
CA ARG A 188 2.77 11.79 -11.56
C ARG A 188 1.32 11.52 -11.98
N PRO A 189 0.40 12.48 -11.70
CA PRO A 189 -0.91 12.43 -12.30
C PRO A 189 -0.82 12.25 -13.82
N ASP A 190 -1.75 11.49 -14.38
CA ASP A 190 -1.87 11.22 -15.81
C ASP A 190 -0.61 10.58 -16.45
N SER A 191 0.27 9.98 -15.66
CA SER A 191 1.41 9.25 -16.20
C SER A 191 0.94 8.02 -17.00
N PRO A 192 1.67 7.63 -18.07
CA PRO A 192 1.33 6.42 -18.82
C PRO A 192 1.27 5.16 -17.93
N PHE A 193 2.11 5.09 -16.90
CA PHE A 193 2.10 3.99 -15.94
C PHE A 193 0.77 3.91 -15.18
N LEU A 194 0.26 5.03 -14.65
CA LEU A 194 -1.04 5.05 -13.96
C LEU A 194 -2.18 4.74 -14.91
N GLY A 195 -2.14 5.26 -16.14
CA GLY A 195 -3.13 4.95 -17.18
C GLY A 195 -3.21 3.44 -17.48
N CYS A 196 -2.06 2.76 -17.54
CA CYS A 196 -2.01 1.30 -17.70
C CYS A 196 -2.66 0.57 -16.52
N LEU A 197 -2.36 1.00 -15.29
CA LEU A 197 -2.97 0.41 -14.10
C LEU A 197 -4.48 0.63 -14.07
N ASP A 198 -4.97 1.79 -14.49
CA ASP A 198 -6.39 2.11 -14.49
C ASP A 198 -7.16 1.32 -15.56
N ASN A 199 -6.57 1.11 -16.72
CA ASN A 199 -7.13 0.23 -17.75
C ASN A 199 -7.22 -1.23 -17.27
N ALA A 200 -6.19 -1.71 -16.56
CA ALA A 200 -6.15 -3.08 -16.07
C ALA A 200 -7.14 -3.34 -14.94
N ILE A 201 -7.51 -2.33 -14.14
CA ILE A 201 -8.42 -2.52 -12.99
C ILE A 201 -9.84 -2.86 -13.43
N ALA A 202 -10.26 -2.41 -14.62
CA ALA A 202 -11.60 -2.69 -15.14
C ALA A 202 -11.85 -4.19 -15.39
N GLY A 203 -10.80 -4.97 -15.65
CA GLY A 203 -10.84 -6.42 -15.83
C GLY A 203 -10.35 -7.21 -14.63
N SER A 204 -10.10 -6.56 -13.49
CA SER A 204 -9.62 -7.26 -12.30
C SER A 204 -10.78 -7.86 -11.49
N ASP A 205 -10.56 -9.03 -10.94
CA ASP A 205 -11.49 -9.79 -10.10
C ASP A 205 -11.22 -9.66 -8.59
N TYR A 206 -10.16 -8.95 -8.20
CA TYR A 206 -9.82 -8.78 -6.80
C TYR A 206 -10.59 -7.64 -6.11
N GLY A 207 -10.88 -7.83 -4.82
CA GLY A 207 -11.41 -6.76 -3.97
C GLY A 207 -10.38 -5.64 -3.77
N LEU A 208 -10.82 -4.38 -3.72
CA LEU A 208 -9.96 -3.23 -3.46
C LEU A 208 -10.60 -2.33 -2.41
N THR A 209 -9.86 -2.11 -1.31
CA THR A 209 -10.20 -1.13 -0.26
C THR A 209 -9.08 -0.11 -0.14
N CYS A 210 -9.41 1.15 -0.33
CA CYS A 210 -8.46 2.24 -0.28
C CYS A 210 -8.66 3.05 1.00
N PHE A 211 -7.57 3.35 1.70
CA PHE A 211 -7.54 4.18 2.89
C PHE A 211 -6.73 5.46 2.65
N ALA A 212 -7.21 6.57 3.17
CA ALA A 212 -6.55 7.87 3.09
C ALA A 212 -6.57 8.57 4.44
N ARG A 213 -5.60 9.42 4.71
CA ARG A 213 -5.61 10.36 5.84
C ARG A 213 -5.75 11.78 5.32
N GLU A 214 -6.63 12.54 5.95
CA GLU A 214 -6.81 13.95 5.64
C GLU A 214 -5.54 14.75 5.94
N GLY A 215 -5.25 15.75 5.12
CA GLY A 215 -4.01 16.50 5.25
C GLY A 215 -2.76 15.80 4.70
N ASP A 216 -2.90 14.69 3.97
CA ASP A 216 -1.79 14.08 3.23
C ASP A 216 -1.32 15.04 2.13
N ILE A 217 -0.19 15.70 2.36
CA ILE A 217 0.43 16.63 1.42
C ILE A 217 1.30 15.93 0.38
N ILE A 218 1.67 14.67 0.59
CA ILE A 218 2.53 13.89 -0.30
C ILE A 218 1.72 13.34 -1.46
N VAL A 219 0.62 12.66 -1.16
CA VAL A 219 -0.28 12.07 -2.17
C VAL A 219 -1.49 12.94 -2.40
N GLY A 220 -2.17 13.37 -1.36
CA GLY A 220 -3.48 13.98 -1.38
C GLY A 220 -4.57 12.93 -1.10
N ALA A 221 -5.39 13.15 -0.07
CA ALA A 221 -6.42 12.20 0.33
C ALA A 221 -7.42 11.87 -0.80
N ASP A 222 -7.69 12.85 -1.66
CA ASP A 222 -8.52 12.73 -2.86
C ASP A 222 -7.94 11.83 -3.96
N ARG A 223 -6.63 11.54 -3.91
CA ARG A 223 -5.91 10.74 -4.91
C ARG A 223 -5.63 9.31 -4.45
N CYS A 224 -6.08 8.95 -3.26
CA CYS A 224 -5.79 7.65 -2.65
C CYS A 224 -6.70 6.51 -3.13
N ALA A 225 -7.52 6.71 -4.15
CA ALA A 225 -8.31 5.67 -4.80
C ALA A 225 -8.27 5.83 -6.33
N PRO A 226 -8.44 4.74 -7.11
CA PRO A 226 -8.54 4.82 -8.57
C PRO A 226 -9.75 5.65 -9.02
N PRO A 227 -9.79 6.09 -10.29
CA PRO A 227 -10.97 6.73 -10.86
C PRO A 227 -12.25 5.91 -10.62
N GLY A 228 -13.34 6.59 -10.25
CA GLY A 228 -14.63 5.95 -9.96
C GLY A 228 -14.73 5.28 -8.59
N LYS A 229 -13.68 5.29 -7.78
CA LYS A 229 -13.69 4.81 -6.39
C LYS A 229 -13.33 5.94 -5.41
N GLU A 230 -13.88 5.87 -4.20
CA GLU A 230 -13.54 6.77 -3.12
C GLU A 230 -12.81 6.04 -2.00
N PRO A 231 -11.77 6.64 -1.40
CA PRO A 231 -11.09 6.06 -0.26
C PRO A 231 -11.91 6.22 1.02
N ILE A 232 -11.72 5.30 1.95
CA ILE A 232 -12.15 5.48 3.33
C ILE A 232 -11.18 6.47 3.96
N ARG A 233 -11.70 7.62 4.42
CA ARG A 233 -10.90 8.74 4.89
C ARG A 233 -10.86 8.80 6.40
N PHE A 234 -9.71 9.17 6.93
CA PHE A 234 -9.45 9.36 8.36
C PHE A 234 -8.89 10.75 8.59
N ASP A 235 -9.28 11.39 9.67
CA ASP A 235 -8.61 12.58 10.16
C ASP A 235 -7.18 12.23 10.61
N THR A 236 -6.30 13.22 10.56
CA THR A 236 -4.94 13.06 11.07
C THR A 236 -4.87 13.61 12.48
N PRO A 237 -4.44 12.80 13.48
CA PRO A 237 -4.23 13.28 14.84
C PRO A 237 -3.25 14.46 14.89
N PRO A 238 -3.38 15.35 15.87
CA PRO A 238 -2.41 16.42 16.07
C PRO A 238 -0.99 15.88 16.20
N LEU A 239 -0.03 16.59 15.62
CA LEU A 239 1.42 16.27 15.64
C LEU A 239 1.83 15.03 14.82
N GLU A 240 0.92 14.38 14.11
CA GLU A 240 1.26 13.31 13.18
C GLU A 240 1.40 13.80 11.73
N LEU A 241 2.24 13.10 10.97
CA LEU A 241 2.39 13.31 9.54
C LEU A 241 1.42 12.39 8.80
N ALA A 242 0.39 12.97 8.17
CA ALA A 242 -0.72 12.22 7.57
C ALA A 242 -0.27 11.03 6.71
N HIS A 243 0.73 11.23 5.84
CA HIS A 243 1.24 10.18 4.96
C HIS A 243 2.18 9.22 5.67
N VAL A 244 3.13 9.77 6.44
CA VAL A 244 4.23 9.00 7.03
C VAL A 244 3.74 8.04 8.12
N ASP A 245 2.77 8.49 8.93
CA ASP A 245 2.25 7.73 10.07
C ASP A 245 1.01 6.89 9.73
N ALA A 246 0.47 7.01 8.51
CA ALA A 246 -0.74 6.31 8.09
C ALA A 246 -0.68 4.78 8.29
N HIS A 247 0.48 4.16 8.10
CA HIS A 247 0.68 2.74 8.26
C HIS A 247 0.59 2.26 9.73
N ARG A 248 0.54 3.18 10.69
CA ARG A 248 0.40 2.91 12.13
C ARG A 248 -0.98 3.25 12.67
N ASP A 249 -1.83 3.90 11.88
CA ASP A 249 -3.15 4.33 12.31
C ASP A 249 -3.98 3.12 12.76
N PRO A 250 -4.37 3.04 14.04
CA PRO A 250 -5.07 1.87 14.58
C PRO A 250 -6.44 1.67 13.94
N ARG A 251 -7.07 2.72 13.43
CA ARG A 251 -8.36 2.66 12.75
C ARG A 251 -8.24 1.98 11.40
N ILE A 252 -7.19 2.31 10.63
CA ILE A 252 -6.87 1.65 9.35
C ILE A 252 -6.55 0.19 9.60
N LEU A 253 -5.66 -0.08 10.57
CA LEU A 253 -5.28 -1.44 10.93
C LEU A 253 -6.48 -2.27 11.39
N LEU A 254 -7.37 -1.71 12.21
CA LEU A 254 -8.59 -2.37 12.67
C LEU A 254 -9.53 -2.71 11.51
N ALA A 255 -9.71 -1.77 10.57
CA ALA A 255 -10.53 -1.99 9.39
C ALA A 255 -10.00 -3.13 8.52
N ILE A 256 -8.68 -3.18 8.30
CA ILE A 256 -8.01 -4.26 7.56
C ILE A 256 -8.19 -5.60 8.29
N VAL A 257 -7.88 -5.65 9.58
CA VAL A 257 -7.96 -6.89 10.38
C VAL A 257 -9.39 -7.44 10.45
N ARG A 258 -10.38 -6.57 10.64
CA ARG A 258 -11.79 -6.98 10.61
C ARG A 258 -12.20 -7.54 9.25
N SER A 259 -11.70 -6.97 8.17
CA SER A 259 -11.94 -7.47 6.82
C SER A 259 -11.26 -8.82 6.58
N LEU A 260 -9.99 -8.97 6.95
CA LEU A 260 -9.27 -10.25 6.87
C LEU A 260 -10.00 -11.36 7.64
N ARG A 261 -10.50 -11.07 8.86
CA ARG A 261 -11.23 -12.07 9.66
C ARG A 261 -12.57 -12.45 9.04
N ARG A 262 -13.32 -11.53 8.44
CA ARG A 262 -14.57 -11.85 7.72
C ARG A 262 -14.30 -12.76 6.52
N ASN A 263 -13.24 -12.47 5.78
CA ASN A 263 -12.85 -13.26 4.61
C ASN A 263 -12.30 -14.66 4.97
N ALA A 264 -11.81 -14.83 6.22
CA ALA A 264 -11.42 -16.14 6.75
C ALA A 264 -12.62 -17.03 7.11
N SER A 265 -13.78 -16.43 7.39
CA SER A 265 -15.00 -17.14 7.82
C SER A 265 -15.88 -17.57 6.66
N LEU A 266 -15.61 -17.13 5.42
CA LEU A 266 -16.31 -17.59 4.23
C LEU A 266 -15.64 -18.89 3.75
N PRO A 267 -16.37 -20.00 3.58
CA PRO A 267 -15.81 -21.19 2.94
C PRO A 267 -15.30 -20.82 1.57
N LEU A 268 -14.12 -21.33 1.21
CA LEU A 268 -13.60 -21.30 -0.15
C LEU A 268 -14.70 -21.95 -1.01
N GLY A 269 -15.39 -21.14 -1.83
CA GLY A 269 -16.61 -21.51 -2.52
C GLY A 269 -16.50 -22.88 -3.20
N GLU A 270 -17.58 -23.67 -3.05
CA GLU A 270 -17.87 -24.80 -3.88
C GLU A 270 -18.15 -24.34 -5.32
#